data_cb53814a1f29a075f988996b7e2cef39
#
_entry.id   cb53814a1f29a075f988996b7e2cef39
#
_cell.length_a   1.000
_cell.length_b   1.000
_cell.length_c   1.000
_cell.angle_alpha   90.00
_cell.angle_beta   90.00
_cell.angle_gamma   90.00
#
_symmetry.space_group_name_H-M   'P 1'
#
loop_
_entity.id
_entity.type
_entity.pdbx_description
1 polymer ?
#
loop_
_entity_poly.entity_id
_entity_poly.type
_entity_poly.pdbx_seq_one_letter_code
_entity_poly.pdbx_strand_id
1 'polypeptide(L)'
;STVENEIVDDRIDAMLAEANQLIATRISEAAGEYLQLILSGGNFSLLGQDIEVLGLQRSEAILKELRSSVPPGSQRDQLDRAIRFATLATENLDLAGPMLKAIAQPVSVDKTTVGEEAPSLNTFAIAVTATFALMFVTVLLVAGSLALEKEENAFTRLTGGLVTRTQILVAKIGLGTIIGGAVTFLLLAGLSVFVPVDWTRAPLWILAALFGAAAFAAGGAALGAGAREVRAATLAAVMICLPVALLSLVPDDAVGPAIEALISVVTAAFPFRPALDALTAGLDLTGPSMWLPMLHLALLTVIYGALARLALKRF
;
A
#
# COMPACT_ATOMS: atom_id res chain seq x y z
N SER A 1 11.68 3.37 -2.23
CA SER A 1 10.85 3.23 -3.35
C SER A 1 9.36 3.10 -3.06
N THR A 2 8.70 1.94 -2.92
CA THR A 2 7.22 1.88 -2.75
C THR A 2 6.76 2.57 -1.45
N VAL A 3 7.45 2.27 -0.35
CA VAL A 3 7.16 2.86 0.98
C VAL A 3 7.51 4.35 1.03
N GLU A 4 8.62 4.75 0.43
CA GLU A 4 9.00 6.16 0.35
C GLU A 4 8.02 6.96 -0.51
N ASN A 5 7.60 6.42 -1.65
CA ASN A 5 6.65 7.09 -2.53
C ASN A 5 5.29 7.25 -1.83
N GLU A 6 4.79 6.22 -1.13
CA GLU A 6 3.52 6.28 -0.42
C GLU A 6 3.56 7.30 0.75
N ILE A 7 4.66 7.36 1.51
CA ILE A 7 4.83 8.37 2.59
C ILE A 7 4.92 9.78 2.01
N VAL A 8 5.62 9.94 0.89
CA VAL A 8 5.74 11.24 0.21
C VAL A 8 4.39 11.65 -0.37
N ASP A 9 3.67 10.75 -1.02
CA ASP A 9 2.36 10.99 -1.60
C ASP A 9 1.32 11.35 -0.54
N ASP A 10 1.25 10.61 0.57
CA ASP A 10 0.34 10.92 1.69
C ASP A 10 0.63 12.30 2.29
N ARG A 11 1.90 12.67 2.39
CA ARG A 11 2.32 13.97 2.92
C ARG A 11 2.04 15.12 1.95
N ILE A 12 2.23 14.90 0.66
CA ILE A 12 1.88 15.85 -0.40
C ILE A 12 0.36 16.03 -0.44
N ASP A 13 -0.41 14.96 -0.36
CA ASP A 13 -1.88 15.02 -0.34
C ASP A 13 -2.43 15.74 0.88
N ALA A 14 -1.88 15.47 2.06
CA ALA A 14 -2.27 16.18 3.27
C ALA A 14 -1.98 17.68 3.17
N MET A 15 -0.81 18.06 2.66
CA MET A 15 -0.45 19.47 2.43
C MET A 15 -1.32 20.14 1.36
N LEU A 16 -1.61 19.43 0.27
CA LEU A 16 -2.48 19.93 -0.81
C LEU A 16 -3.93 20.07 -0.33
N ALA A 17 -4.43 19.10 0.45
CA ALA A 17 -5.77 19.16 1.03
C ALA A 17 -5.91 20.35 1.99
N GLU A 18 -4.93 20.59 2.88
CA GLU A 18 -4.89 21.71 3.80
C GLU A 18 -4.79 23.06 3.05
N ALA A 19 -3.91 23.16 2.06
CA ALA A 19 -3.77 24.34 1.22
C ALA A 19 -5.06 24.64 0.44
N ASN A 20 -5.65 23.62 -0.19
CA ASN A 20 -6.91 23.74 -0.91
C ASN A 20 -8.06 24.18 0.01
N GLN A 21 -8.14 23.63 1.23
CA GLN A 21 -9.16 24.00 2.19
C GLN A 21 -9.01 25.45 2.63
N LEU A 22 -7.78 25.92 2.92
CA LEU A 22 -7.51 27.31 3.28
C LEU A 22 -7.84 28.27 2.14
N ILE A 23 -7.42 27.95 0.92
CA ILE A 23 -7.69 28.74 -0.28
C ILE A 23 -9.21 28.77 -0.57
N ALA A 24 -9.86 27.60 -0.52
CA ALA A 24 -11.29 27.47 -0.76
C ALA A 24 -12.11 28.31 0.26
N THR A 25 -11.76 28.26 1.53
CA THR A 25 -12.42 29.03 2.58
C THR A 25 -12.26 30.53 2.31
N ARG A 26 -11.06 31.01 2.07
CA ARG A 26 -10.76 32.42 1.81
C ARG A 26 -11.44 32.95 0.54
N ILE A 27 -11.41 32.17 -0.54
CA ILE A 27 -12.06 32.55 -1.80
C ILE A 27 -13.58 32.53 -1.64
N SER A 28 -14.14 31.53 -0.93
CA SER A 28 -15.58 31.43 -0.73
C SER A 28 -16.11 32.56 0.17
N GLU A 29 -15.39 32.95 1.21
CA GLU A 29 -15.71 34.09 2.05
C GLU A 29 -15.72 35.39 1.26
N ALA A 30 -14.61 35.68 0.55
CA ALA A 30 -14.49 36.88 -0.27
C ALA A 30 -15.55 36.94 -1.38
N ALA A 31 -15.74 35.81 -2.09
CA ALA A 31 -16.74 35.74 -3.15
C ALA A 31 -18.18 35.88 -2.62
N GLY A 32 -18.47 35.34 -1.43
CA GLY A 32 -19.75 35.50 -0.76
C GLY A 32 -20.04 36.97 -0.42
N GLU A 33 -19.06 37.69 0.12
CA GLU A 33 -19.18 39.13 0.42
C GLU A 33 -19.42 39.95 -0.86
N TYR A 34 -18.66 39.69 -1.95
CA TYR A 34 -18.84 40.40 -3.20
C TYR A 34 -20.18 40.10 -3.87
N LEU A 35 -20.63 38.84 -3.83
CA LEU A 35 -21.94 38.46 -4.34
C LEU A 35 -23.09 39.16 -3.60
N GLN A 36 -22.99 39.19 -2.29
CA GLN A 36 -23.98 39.83 -1.44
C GLN A 36 -24.00 41.36 -1.69
N LEU A 37 -22.83 41.97 -1.88
CA LEU A 37 -22.72 43.38 -2.23
C LEU A 37 -23.34 43.70 -3.58
N ILE A 38 -23.14 42.85 -4.59
CA ILE A 38 -23.72 42.98 -5.94
C ILE A 38 -25.25 42.79 -5.92
N LEU A 39 -25.74 41.81 -5.14
CA LEU A 39 -27.17 41.49 -5.06
C LEU A 39 -27.97 42.51 -4.27
N SER A 40 -27.58 42.74 -3.02
CA SER A 40 -28.36 43.53 -2.06
C SER A 40 -27.89 44.98 -1.91
N GLY A 41 -26.68 45.29 -2.39
CA GLY A 41 -26.01 46.55 -2.16
C GLY A 41 -25.40 46.65 -0.76
N GLY A 42 -24.65 47.71 -0.52
CA GLY A 42 -24.01 47.97 0.76
C GLY A 42 -22.84 48.93 0.60
N ASN A 43 -22.16 49.19 1.72
CA ASN A 43 -20.95 50.02 1.71
C ASN A 43 -19.72 49.17 1.50
N PHE A 44 -18.93 49.51 0.51
CA PHE A 44 -17.67 48.87 0.21
C PHE A 44 -16.51 49.84 0.41
N SER A 45 -15.59 49.51 1.28
CA SER A 45 -14.42 50.36 1.51
C SER A 45 -13.25 49.90 0.63
N LEU A 46 -12.86 50.73 -0.33
CA LEU A 46 -11.71 50.52 -1.18
C LEU A 46 -10.69 51.62 -0.98
N LEU A 47 -9.45 51.27 -0.60
CA LEU A 47 -8.36 52.25 -0.40
C LEU A 47 -8.69 53.38 0.57
N GLY A 48 -9.52 53.14 1.60
CA GLY A 48 -9.91 54.11 2.58
C GLY A 48 -11.06 55.06 2.16
N GLN A 49 -11.72 54.77 1.04
CA GLN A 49 -12.96 55.46 0.63
C GLN A 49 -14.14 54.50 0.71
N ASP A 50 -15.21 54.92 1.38
CA ASP A 50 -16.45 54.19 1.44
C ASP A 50 -17.32 54.51 0.20
N ILE A 51 -17.55 53.47 -0.59
CA ILE A 51 -18.38 53.58 -1.80
C ILE A 51 -19.68 52.84 -1.53
N GLU A 52 -20.81 53.57 -1.60
CA GLU A 52 -22.13 52.98 -1.51
C GLU A 52 -22.48 52.33 -2.87
N VAL A 53 -22.64 50.99 -2.85
CA VAL A 53 -23.01 50.18 -4.03
C VAL A 53 -24.52 49.93 -3.98
N LEU A 54 -25.23 50.40 -5.01
CA LEU A 54 -26.65 50.11 -5.21
C LEU A 54 -26.81 48.69 -5.76
N GLY A 55 -27.29 47.74 -4.96
CA GLY A 55 -27.43 46.35 -5.38
C GLY A 55 -28.42 46.16 -6.55
N LEU A 56 -28.27 45.08 -7.28
CA LEU A 56 -29.11 44.73 -8.45
C LEU A 56 -30.60 44.66 -8.09
N GLN A 57 -30.96 44.09 -6.95
CA GLN A 57 -32.35 44.00 -6.46
C GLN A 57 -32.96 45.37 -6.21
N ARG A 58 -32.20 46.28 -5.61
CA ARG A 58 -32.63 47.61 -5.28
C ARG A 58 -32.73 48.47 -6.58
N SER A 59 -31.80 48.28 -7.51
CA SER A 59 -31.80 48.92 -8.82
C SER A 59 -33.01 48.46 -9.67
N GLU A 60 -33.33 47.19 -9.66
CA GLU A 60 -34.52 46.65 -10.33
C GLU A 60 -35.83 47.22 -9.79
N ALA A 61 -35.95 47.31 -8.45
CA ALA A 61 -37.11 47.88 -7.80
C ALA A 61 -37.31 49.37 -8.18
N ILE A 62 -36.24 50.18 -8.16
CA ILE A 62 -36.27 51.59 -8.54
C ILE A 62 -36.63 51.75 -10.02
N LEU A 63 -36.07 50.94 -10.88
CA LEU A 63 -36.37 50.95 -12.33
C LEU A 63 -37.84 50.57 -12.61
N LYS A 64 -38.41 49.63 -11.89
CA LYS A 64 -39.83 49.26 -11.97
C LYS A 64 -40.74 50.35 -11.50
N GLU A 65 -40.37 51.07 -10.46
CA GLU A 65 -41.12 52.23 -9.91
C GLU A 65 -41.09 53.38 -10.91
N LEU A 66 -39.91 53.74 -11.46
CA LEU A 66 -39.73 54.73 -12.50
C LEU A 66 -40.55 54.43 -13.78
N ARG A 67 -40.65 53.17 -14.12
CA ARG A 67 -41.43 52.70 -15.27
C ARG A 67 -42.90 53.10 -15.17
N SER A 68 -43.46 53.07 -13.95
CA SER A 68 -44.87 53.44 -13.74
C SER A 68 -45.15 54.93 -13.94
N SER A 69 -44.15 55.78 -13.83
CA SER A 69 -44.28 57.25 -13.93
C SER A 69 -43.90 57.80 -15.33
N VAL A 70 -43.29 56.99 -16.23
CA VAL A 70 -42.84 57.43 -17.58
C VAL A 70 -43.91 57.14 -18.63
N PRO A 71 -44.31 58.15 -19.49
CA PRO A 71 -45.27 57.97 -20.54
C PRO A 71 -44.70 57.06 -21.65
N PRO A 72 -45.58 56.42 -22.47
CA PRO A 72 -45.15 55.54 -23.57
C PRO A 72 -44.28 56.29 -24.58
N GLY A 73 -43.08 55.77 -24.89
CA GLY A 73 -42.13 56.38 -25.81
C GLY A 73 -40.76 55.71 -25.73
N SER A 74 -39.79 56.21 -26.47
CA SER A 74 -38.43 55.66 -26.56
C SER A 74 -37.71 55.53 -25.21
N GLN A 75 -38.06 56.39 -24.24
CA GLN A 75 -37.49 56.32 -22.87
C GLN A 75 -38.03 55.10 -22.10
N ARG A 76 -39.31 54.75 -22.30
CA ARG A 76 -39.90 53.56 -21.70
C ARG A 76 -39.29 52.27 -22.24
N ASP A 77 -38.98 52.23 -23.53
CA ASP A 77 -38.30 51.09 -24.18
C ASP A 77 -36.86 50.92 -23.67
N GLN A 78 -36.16 52.00 -23.32
CA GLN A 78 -34.83 51.94 -22.69
C GLN A 78 -34.93 51.43 -21.28
N LEU A 79 -35.94 51.86 -20.52
CA LEU A 79 -36.18 51.39 -19.14
C LEU A 79 -36.53 49.90 -19.14
N ASP A 80 -37.36 49.44 -20.08
CA ASP A 80 -37.72 48.03 -20.22
C ASP A 80 -36.52 47.16 -20.57
N ARG A 81 -35.55 47.67 -21.30
CA ARG A 81 -34.28 46.98 -21.56
C ARG A 81 -33.40 46.90 -20.32
N ALA A 82 -33.33 48.00 -19.55
CA ALA A 82 -32.55 48.02 -18.31
C ALA A 82 -33.15 47.09 -17.24
N ILE A 83 -34.48 47.07 -17.11
CA ILE A 83 -35.18 46.13 -16.20
C ILE A 83 -34.90 44.69 -16.62
N ARG A 84 -35.04 44.33 -17.91
CA ARG A 84 -34.71 42.98 -18.39
C ARG A 84 -33.28 42.61 -18.15
N PHE A 85 -32.33 43.53 -18.32
CA PHE A 85 -30.94 43.27 -18.00
C PHE A 85 -30.73 42.98 -16.50
N ALA A 86 -31.32 43.78 -15.62
CA ALA A 86 -31.24 43.60 -14.19
C ALA A 86 -31.85 42.26 -13.72
N THR A 87 -33.02 41.90 -14.27
CA THR A 87 -33.69 40.62 -13.98
C THR A 87 -32.85 39.44 -14.46
N LEU A 88 -32.34 39.47 -15.71
CA LEU A 88 -31.49 38.43 -16.24
C LEU A 88 -30.16 38.31 -15.47
N ALA A 89 -29.59 39.42 -15.03
CA ALA A 89 -28.36 39.40 -14.21
C ALA A 89 -28.61 38.75 -12.84
N THR A 90 -29.76 39.01 -12.23
CA THR A 90 -30.14 38.41 -10.95
C THR A 90 -30.45 36.93 -11.09
N GLU A 91 -31.17 36.53 -12.15
CA GLU A 91 -31.49 35.11 -12.41
C GLU A 91 -30.25 34.28 -12.79
N ASN A 92 -29.28 34.87 -13.51
CA ASN A 92 -28.05 34.16 -13.89
C ASN A 92 -26.95 34.14 -12.80
N LEU A 93 -27.15 34.82 -11.67
CA LEU A 93 -26.24 34.72 -10.52
C LEU A 93 -26.20 33.29 -9.94
N ASP A 94 -27.21 32.46 -10.19
CA ASP A 94 -27.20 31.03 -9.85
C ASP A 94 -26.10 30.26 -10.58
N LEU A 95 -25.59 30.79 -11.69
CA LEU A 95 -24.41 30.20 -12.36
C LEU A 95 -23.09 30.47 -11.63
N ALA A 96 -23.08 31.39 -10.68
CA ALA A 96 -21.90 31.68 -9.88
C ALA A 96 -21.56 30.51 -8.90
N GLY A 97 -22.53 29.70 -8.51
CA GLY A 97 -22.32 28.55 -7.63
C GLY A 97 -21.35 27.50 -8.21
N PRO A 98 -21.54 27.01 -9.42
CA PRO A 98 -20.59 26.10 -10.08
C PRO A 98 -19.21 26.73 -10.32
N MET A 99 -19.17 28.02 -10.72
CA MET A 99 -17.91 28.75 -10.90
C MET A 99 -17.16 28.93 -9.58
N LEU A 100 -17.84 29.26 -8.50
CA LEU A 100 -17.26 29.35 -7.16
C LEU A 100 -16.70 28.01 -6.70
N LYS A 101 -17.38 26.91 -7.00
CA LYS A 101 -16.90 25.57 -6.70
C LYS A 101 -15.64 25.22 -7.48
N ALA A 102 -15.55 25.61 -8.75
CA ALA A 102 -14.35 25.43 -9.56
C ALA A 102 -13.17 26.30 -9.10
N ILE A 103 -13.46 27.51 -8.60
CA ILE A 103 -12.45 28.41 -8.01
C ILE A 103 -12.04 27.94 -6.60
N ALA A 104 -12.99 27.38 -5.84
CA ALA A 104 -12.74 26.85 -4.50
C ALA A 104 -11.89 25.57 -4.47
N GLN A 105 -11.79 24.85 -5.60
CA GLN A 105 -10.90 23.70 -5.77
C GLN A 105 -9.95 23.93 -6.96
N PRO A 106 -8.99 24.88 -6.84
CA PRO A 106 -8.14 25.29 -7.96
C PRO A 106 -7.14 24.22 -8.39
N VAL A 107 -6.89 23.22 -7.56
CA VAL A 107 -5.96 22.12 -7.83
C VAL A 107 -6.68 20.80 -7.66
N SER A 108 -6.95 20.13 -8.76
CA SER A 108 -7.31 18.71 -8.78
C SER A 108 -6.05 17.91 -9.12
N VAL A 109 -5.57 17.11 -8.18
CA VAL A 109 -4.47 16.19 -8.45
C VAL A 109 -5.08 14.87 -8.94
N ASP A 110 -4.92 14.60 -10.22
CA ASP A 110 -5.19 13.27 -10.78
C ASP A 110 -3.97 12.39 -10.48
N LYS A 111 -4.11 11.51 -9.50
CA LYS A 111 -3.08 10.51 -9.21
C LYS A 111 -3.09 9.45 -10.31
N THR A 112 -2.17 9.55 -11.25
CA THR A 112 -1.83 8.42 -12.11
C THR A 112 -0.63 7.71 -11.49
N THR A 113 -0.86 6.55 -10.90
CA THR A 113 0.23 5.62 -10.57
C THR A 113 0.87 5.17 -11.89
N VAL A 114 2.07 5.67 -12.14
CA VAL A 114 2.89 5.22 -13.27
C VAL A 114 3.62 3.96 -12.82
N GLY A 115 3.01 2.80 -13.06
CA GLY A 115 3.55 1.50 -12.68
C GLY A 115 2.45 0.51 -12.28
N GLU A 116 2.84 -0.72 -11.97
CA GLU A 116 1.94 -1.68 -11.34
C GLU A 116 1.46 -1.09 -10.00
N GLU A 117 0.16 -1.20 -9.72
CA GLU A 117 -0.44 -0.72 -8.47
C GLU A 117 0.34 -1.31 -7.29
N ALA A 118 1.03 -0.44 -6.54
CA ALA A 118 1.80 -0.87 -5.40
C ALA A 118 0.84 -1.27 -4.25
N PRO A 119 1.12 -2.37 -3.54
CA PRO A 119 0.30 -2.75 -2.39
C PRO A 119 0.35 -1.65 -1.32
N SER A 120 -0.74 -1.50 -0.55
CA SER A 120 -0.79 -0.52 0.52
C SER A 120 0.36 -0.73 1.52
N LEU A 121 0.85 0.35 2.14
CA LEU A 121 1.92 0.29 3.14
C LEU A 121 1.60 -0.70 4.26
N ASN A 122 0.33 -0.75 4.68
CA ASN A 122 -0.15 -1.68 5.71
C ASN A 122 -0.02 -3.13 5.25
N THR A 123 -0.45 -3.45 4.02
CA THR A 123 -0.34 -4.80 3.44
C THR A 123 1.13 -5.21 3.33
N PHE A 124 1.98 -4.32 2.85
CA PHE A 124 3.41 -4.58 2.75
C PHE A 124 4.05 -4.85 4.12
N ALA A 125 3.77 -4.02 5.12
CA ALA A 125 4.29 -4.20 6.48
C ALA A 125 3.83 -5.53 7.11
N ILE A 126 2.57 -5.91 6.93
CA ILE A 126 2.02 -7.20 7.37
C ILE A 126 2.74 -8.35 6.67
N ALA A 127 2.89 -8.28 5.35
CA ALA A 127 3.54 -9.33 4.57
C ALA A 127 5.01 -9.50 4.95
N VAL A 128 5.75 -8.40 5.14
CA VAL A 128 7.14 -8.42 5.61
C VAL A 128 7.23 -9.08 6.99
N THR A 129 6.42 -8.65 7.94
CA THR A 129 6.42 -9.19 9.31
C THR A 129 6.09 -10.68 9.32
N ALA A 130 5.07 -11.08 8.56
CA ALA A 130 4.67 -12.48 8.44
C ALA A 130 5.78 -13.33 7.78
N THR A 131 6.43 -12.80 6.74
CA THR A 131 7.53 -13.51 6.05
C THR A 131 8.75 -13.67 6.95
N PHE A 132 9.12 -12.66 7.74
CA PHE A 132 10.20 -12.77 8.72
C PHE A 132 9.89 -13.82 9.78
N ALA A 133 8.69 -13.77 10.38
CA ALA A 133 8.27 -14.75 11.37
C ALA A 133 8.27 -16.17 10.80
N LEU A 134 7.71 -16.33 9.59
CA LEU A 134 7.68 -17.60 8.87
C LEU A 134 9.08 -18.15 8.63
N MET A 135 9.99 -17.31 8.14
CA MET A 135 11.39 -17.68 7.88
C MET A 135 12.09 -18.14 9.15
N PHE A 136 12.10 -17.32 10.20
CA PHE A 136 12.84 -17.66 11.41
C PHE A 136 12.28 -18.90 12.10
N VAL A 137 10.97 -19.00 12.26
CA VAL A 137 10.34 -20.15 12.89
C VAL A 137 10.65 -21.43 12.13
N THR A 138 10.46 -21.46 10.82
CA THR A 138 10.64 -22.68 10.03
C THR A 138 12.09 -23.07 9.86
N VAL A 139 12.98 -22.13 9.53
CA VAL A 139 14.41 -22.43 9.32
C VAL A 139 15.06 -22.90 10.60
N LEU A 140 14.87 -22.17 11.72
CA LEU A 140 15.50 -22.54 13.01
C LEU A 140 14.95 -23.87 13.54
N LEU A 141 13.64 -24.09 13.46
CA LEU A 141 13.02 -25.34 13.89
C LEU A 141 13.58 -26.53 13.13
N VAL A 142 13.59 -26.46 11.79
CA VAL A 142 13.99 -27.59 10.96
C VAL A 142 15.51 -27.80 11.00
N ALA A 143 16.30 -26.72 10.93
CA ALA A 143 17.76 -26.81 11.04
C ALA A 143 18.20 -27.36 12.38
N GLY A 144 17.62 -26.81 13.47
CA GLY A 144 17.92 -27.26 14.84
C GLY A 144 17.51 -28.72 15.07
N SER A 145 16.29 -29.10 14.68
CA SER A 145 15.78 -30.46 14.88
C SER A 145 16.58 -31.53 14.12
N LEU A 146 17.03 -31.21 12.89
CA LEU A 146 17.83 -32.14 12.09
C LEU A 146 19.27 -32.25 12.62
N ALA A 147 19.86 -31.14 13.05
CA ALA A 147 21.18 -31.14 13.67
C ALA A 147 21.17 -31.87 15.02
N LEU A 148 20.11 -31.74 15.82
CA LEU A 148 19.94 -32.44 17.09
C LEU A 148 19.91 -33.97 16.91
N GLU A 149 19.16 -34.47 15.93
CA GLU A 149 19.11 -35.92 15.64
C GLU A 149 20.47 -36.48 15.20
N LYS A 150 21.32 -35.65 14.59
CA LYS A 150 22.68 -36.03 14.23
C LYS A 150 23.60 -36.01 15.46
N GLU A 151 23.52 -34.98 16.29
CA GLU A 151 24.32 -34.81 17.53
C GLU A 151 24.06 -35.97 18.52
N GLU A 152 22.78 -36.38 18.64
CA GLU A 152 22.38 -37.49 19.53
C GLU A 152 22.55 -38.89 18.91
N ASN A 153 23.11 -39.00 17.71
CA ASN A 153 23.18 -40.23 16.92
C ASN A 153 21.81 -40.91 16.67
N ALA A 154 20.70 -40.20 16.91
CA ALA A 154 19.36 -40.70 16.68
C ALA A 154 19.12 -41.01 15.19
N PHE A 155 19.71 -40.20 14.30
CA PHE A 155 19.65 -40.39 12.86
C PHE A 155 20.17 -41.78 12.43
N THR A 156 21.29 -42.23 12.97
CA THR A 156 21.88 -43.56 12.68
C THR A 156 20.97 -44.70 13.15
N ARG A 157 20.36 -44.53 14.34
CA ARG A 157 19.42 -45.51 14.90
C ARG A 157 18.14 -45.61 14.08
N LEU A 158 17.60 -44.46 13.63
CA LEU A 158 16.39 -44.40 12.79
C LEU A 158 16.62 -45.02 11.41
N THR A 159 17.76 -44.76 10.78
CA THR A 159 18.11 -45.29 9.47
C THR A 159 18.56 -46.76 9.48
N GLY A 160 18.97 -47.27 10.63
CA GLY A 160 19.23 -48.70 10.84
C GLY A 160 17.96 -49.55 10.93
N GLY A 161 16.77 -48.91 11.04
CA GLY A 161 15.47 -49.56 11.03
C GLY A 161 14.81 -49.55 9.66
N LEU A 162 13.46 -49.47 9.66
CA LEU A 162 12.65 -49.49 8.44
C LEU A 162 12.47 -48.10 7.80
N VAL A 163 13.08 -47.02 8.33
CA VAL A 163 12.88 -45.63 7.91
C VAL A 163 14.03 -45.20 7.00
N THR A 164 13.67 -44.67 5.83
CA THR A 164 14.65 -44.14 4.88
C THR A 164 15.03 -42.69 5.22
N ARG A 165 16.26 -42.26 4.90
CA ARG A 165 16.74 -40.87 5.08
C ARG A 165 15.80 -39.85 4.42
N THR A 166 15.21 -40.20 3.29
CA THR A 166 14.27 -39.35 2.56
C THR A 166 12.95 -39.17 3.32
N GLN A 167 12.45 -40.23 3.97
CA GLN A 167 11.23 -40.15 4.79
C GLN A 167 11.42 -39.24 6.00
N ILE A 168 12.57 -39.32 6.66
CA ILE A 168 12.90 -38.42 7.78
C ILE A 168 12.93 -36.96 7.29
N LEU A 169 13.60 -36.71 6.17
CA LEU A 169 13.69 -35.38 5.59
C LEU A 169 12.31 -34.81 5.21
N VAL A 170 11.49 -35.59 4.52
CA VAL A 170 10.13 -35.17 4.12
C VAL A 170 9.25 -34.91 5.36
N ALA A 171 9.35 -35.78 6.38
CA ALA A 171 8.62 -35.58 7.64
C ALA A 171 9.02 -34.27 8.35
N LYS A 172 10.33 -33.94 8.38
CA LYS A 172 10.83 -32.70 8.99
C LYS A 172 10.42 -31.46 8.21
N ILE A 173 10.54 -31.49 6.89
CA ILE A 173 10.07 -30.39 6.01
C ILE A 173 8.56 -30.24 6.18
N GLY A 174 7.79 -31.32 6.16
CA GLY A 174 6.34 -31.29 6.35
C GLY A 174 5.94 -30.71 7.71
N LEU A 175 6.60 -31.14 8.80
CA LEU A 175 6.36 -30.60 10.13
C LEU A 175 6.69 -29.10 10.20
N GLY A 176 7.84 -28.69 9.65
CA GLY A 176 8.22 -27.27 9.56
C GLY A 176 7.20 -26.45 8.78
N THR A 177 6.67 -27.00 7.68
CA THR A 177 5.64 -26.36 6.86
C THR A 177 4.34 -26.17 7.65
N ILE A 178 3.88 -27.18 8.36
CA ILE A 178 2.65 -27.11 9.17
C ILE A 178 2.80 -26.09 10.29
N ILE A 179 3.91 -26.16 11.04
CA ILE A 179 4.15 -25.23 12.16
C ILE A 179 4.33 -23.80 11.65
N GLY A 180 5.10 -23.59 10.58
CA GLY A 180 5.29 -22.28 9.98
C GLY A 180 3.97 -21.69 9.47
N GLY A 181 3.17 -22.48 8.78
CA GLY A 181 1.84 -22.07 8.34
C GLY A 181 0.92 -21.73 9.51
N ALA A 182 0.92 -22.53 10.58
CA ALA A 182 0.11 -22.27 11.77
C ALA A 182 0.55 -20.98 12.49
N VAL A 183 1.85 -20.74 12.63
CA VAL A 183 2.38 -19.51 13.24
C VAL A 183 2.02 -18.30 12.40
N THR A 184 2.14 -18.38 11.07
CA THR A 184 1.74 -17.29 10.17
C THR A 184 0.25 -17.01 10.28
N PHE A 185 -0.58 -18.07 10.32
CA PHE A 185 -2.03 -17.91 10.51
C PHE A 185 -2.34 -17.22 11.85
N LEU A 186 -1.75 -17.65 12.96
CA LEU A 186 -1.95 -17.04 14.27
C LEU A 186 -1.46 -15.58 14.31
N LEU A 187 -0.35 -15.29 13.65
CA LEU A 187 0.19 -13.94 13.57
C LEU A 187 -0.77 -13.02 12.79
N LEU A 188 -1.26 -13.45 11.62
CA LEU A 188 -2.22 -12.69 10.83
C LEU A 188 -3.56 -12.53 11.54
N ALA A 189 -4.02 -13.57 12.24
CA ALA A 189 -5.23 -13.51 13.07
C ALA A 189 -5.06 -12.52 14.23
N GLY A 190 -3.89 -12.49 14.88
CA GLY A 190 -3.58 -11.50 15.90
C GLY A 190 -3.50 -10.06 15.36
N LEU A 191 -2.83 -9.89 14.22
CA LEU A 191 -2.71 -8.58 13.56
C LEU A 191 -4.05 -8.05 13.05
N SER A 192 -4.98 -8.92 12.67
CA SER A 192 -6.32 -8.52 12.18
C SER A 192 -7.17 -7.76 13.22
N VAL A 193 -6.78 -7.79 14.50
CA VAL A 193 -7.40 -6.97 15.56
C VAL A 193 -7.01 -5.49 15.42
N PHE A 194 -5.83 -5.20 14.88
CA PHE A 194 -5.27 -3.86 14.79
C PHE A 194 -5.32 -3.28 13.37
N VAL A 195 -5.22 -4.15 12.37
CA VAL A 195 -5.16 -3.76 10.95
C VAL A 195 -6.17 -4.59 10.16
N PRO A 196 -6.96 -3.99 9.25
CA PRO A 196 -7.92 -4.74 8.45
C PRO A 196 -7.21 -5.75 7.54
N VAL A 197 -7.44 -7.04 7.78
CA VAL A 197 -6.98 -8.15 6.93
C VAL A 197 -8.20 -8.71 6.19
N ASP A 198 -8.08 -8.85 4.87
CA ASP A 198 -9.18 -9.42 4.07
C ASP A 198 -9.27 -10.94 4.24
N TRP A 199 -10.20 -11.37 5.09
CA TRP A 199 -10.47 -12.78 5.36
C TRP A 199 -11.10 -13.52 4.18
N THR A 200 -11.68 -12.82 3.21
CA THR A 200 -12.26 -13.46 2.02
C THR A 200 -11.16 -14.10 1.17
N ARG A 201 -9.94 -13.57 1.27
CA ARG A 201 -8.73 -14.05 0.58
C ARG A 201 -7.89 -15.03 1.42
N ALA A 202 -8.37 -15.44 2.59
CA ALA A 202 -7.66 -16.38 3.46
C ALA A 202 -7.11 -17.62 2.73
N PRO A 203 -7.84 -18.27 1.82
CA PRO A 203 -7.29 -19.42 1.10
C PRO A 203 -6.03 -19.09 0.29
N LEU A 204 -5.92 -17.88 -0.26
CA LEU A 204 -4.79 -17.46 -1.10
C LEU A 204 -3.55 -17.18 -0.26
N TRP A 205 -3.65 -16.35 0.77
CA TRP A 205 -2.49 -16.05 1.61
C TRP A 205 -2.09 -17.25 2.51
N ILE A 206 -3.02 -18.15 2.90
CA ILE A 206 -2.66 -19.41 3.55
C ILE A 206 -1.85 -20.29 2.60
N LEU A 207 -2.25 -20.39 1.35
CA LEU A 207 -1.54 -21.16 0.34
C LEU A 207 -0.13 -20.56 0.11
N ALA A 208 -0.01 -19.24 -0.03
CA ALA A 208 1.27 -18.56 -0.12
C ALA A 208 2.17 -18.84 1.10
N ALA A 209 1.62 -18.76 2.31
CA ALA A 209 2.33 -19.07 3.54
C ALA A 209 2.82 -20.52 3.59
N LEU A 210 2.03 -21.49 3.13
CA LEU A 210 2.41 -22.89 3.10
C LEU A 210 3.56 -23.15 2.11
N PHE A 211 3.52 -22.55 0.91
CA PHE A 211 4.62 -22.65 -0.05
C PHE A 211 5.90 -21.98 0.45
N GLY A 212 5.78 -20.80 1.08
CA GLY A 212 6.88 -20.12 1.75
C GLY A 212 7.47 -20.96 2.87
N ALA A 213 6.61 -21.50 3.75
CA ALA A 213 7.01 -22.39 4.84
C ALA A 213 7.76 -23.63 4.33
N ALA A 214 7.28 -24.26 3.25
CA ALA A 214 7.92 -25.42 2.66
C ALA A 214 9.33 -25.09 2.13
N ALA A 215 9.48 -23.95 1.45
CA ALA A 215 10.77 -23.50 0.92
C ALA A 215 11.76 -23.16 2.06
N PHE A 216 11.32 -22.44 3.09
CA PHE A 216 12.12 -22.14 4.27
C PHE A 216 12.48 -23.41 5.08
N ALA A 217 11.52 -24.34 5.23
CA ALA A 217 11.76 -25.63 5.90
C ALA A 217 12.80 -26.47 5.14
N ALA A 218 12.71 -26.52 3.81
CA ALA A 218 13.69 -27.20 2.97
C ALA A 218 15.09 -26.54 3.05
N GLY A 219 15.15 -25.20 3.09
CA GLY A 219 16.38 -24.44 3.32
C GLY A 219 16.98 -24.74 4.71
N GLY A 220 16.15 -24.72 5.75
CA GLY A 220 16.53 -25.13 7.11
C GLY A 220 17.05 -26.56 7.18
N ALA A 221 16.41 -27.48 6.46
CA ALA A 221 16.87 -28.86 6.35
C ALA A 221 18.24 -28.98 5.67
N ALA A 222 18.50 -28.17 4.64
CA ALA A 222 19.82 -28.15 3.98
C ALA A 222 20.91 -27.65 4.93
N LEU A 223 20.65 -26.61 5.71
CA LEU A 223 21.57 -26.09 6.74
C LEU A 223 21.80 -27.08 7.86
N GLY A 224 20.75 -27.67 8.43
CA GLY A 224 20.84 -28.68 9.48
C GLY A 224 21.53 -29.96 9.02
N ALA A 225 21.31 -30.39 7.77
CA ALA A 225 22.02 -31.51 7.19
C ALA A 225 23.53 -31.26 7.05
N GLY A 226 23.95 -30.01 6.80
CA GLY A 226 25.37 -29.61 6.72
C GLY A 226 26.06 -29.44 8.07
N ALA A 227 25.30 -29.12 9.12
CA ALA A 227 25.86 -28.88 10.45
C ALA A 227 26.11 -30.18 11.23
N ARG A 228 27.08 -30.14 12.19
CA ARG A 228 27.37 -31.24 13.09
C ARG A 228 26.72 -31.07 14.47
N GLU A 229 26.48 -29.87 14.89
CA GLU A 229 25.95 -29.46 16.18
C GLU A 229 24.77 -28.52 16.03
N VAL A 230 23.83 -28.54 16.97
CA VAL A 230 22.66 -27.68 16.97
C VAL A 230 23.06 -26.21 16.99
N ARG A 231 24.06 -25.84 17.79
CA ARG A 231 24.55 -24.44 17.87
C ARG A 231 25.11 -23.95 16.55
N ALA A 232 25.86 -24.78 15.85
CA ALA A 232 26.38 -24.42 14.51
C ALA A 232 25.27 -24.27 13.49
N ALA A 233 24.24 -25.13 13.50
CA ALA A 233 23.10 -25.06 12.62
C ALA A 233 22.28 -23.76 12.82
N THR A 234 21.98 -23.44 14.09
CA THR A 234 21.17 -22.24 14.42
C THR A 234 21.94 -20.94 14.15
N LEU A 235 23.23 -20.87 14.49
CA LEU A 235 24.06 -19.70 14.17
C LEU A 235 24.19 -19.51 12.65
N ALA A 236 24.45 -20.57 11.89
CA ALA A 236 24.51 -20.50 10.44
C ALA A 236 23.18 -20.04 9.83
N ALA A 237 22.05 -20.54 10.37
CA ALA A 237 20.72 -20.14 9.94
C ALA A 237 20.51 -18.62 10.15
N VAL A 238 20.80 -18.07 11.32
CA VAL A 238 20.66 -16.64 11.60
C VAL A 238 21.63 -15.82 10.74
N MET A 239 22.89 -16.24 10.66
CA MET A 239 23.94 -15.54 9.89
C MET A 239 23.66 -15.46 8.39
N ILE A 240 22.94 -16.42 7.83
CA ILE A 240 22.55 -16.44 6.41
C ILE A 240 21.21 -15.77 6.23
N CYS A 241 20.19 -16.13 7.02
CA CYS A 241 18.82 -15.66 6.82
C CYS A 241 18.68 -14.16 7.03
N LEU A 242 19.28 -13.58 8.08
CA LEU A 242 19.07 -12.18 8.42
C LEU A 242 19.65 -11.23 7.35
N PRO A 243 20.94 -11.35 6.94
CA PRO A 243 21.46 -10.47 5.90
C PRO A 243 20.74 -10.60 4.55
N VAL A 244 20.40 -11.85 4.14
CA VAL A 244 19.72 -12.07 2.86
C VAL A 244 18.29 -11.53 2.89
N ALA A 245 17.58 -11.68 4.01
CA ALA A 245 16.25 -11.10 4.16
C ALA A 245 16.28 -9.57 4.10
N LEU A 246 17.22 -8.93 4.81
CA LEU A 246 17.40 -7.48 4.75
C LEU A 246 17.79 -7.02 3.34
N LEU A 247 18.67 -7.77 2.67
CA LEU A 247 19.06 -7.48 1.29
C LEU A 247 17.87 -7.59 0.32
N SER A 248 16.94 -8.50 0.59
CA SER A 248 15.72 -8.70 -0.22
C SER A 248 14.72 -7.54 -0.10
N LEU A 249 14.86 -6.68 0.91
CA LEU A 249 14.03 -5.48 1.09
C LEU A 249 14.63 -4.23 0.43
N VAL A 250 15.86 -4.33 -0.10
CA VAL A 250 16.48 -3.21 -0.82
C VAL A 250 15.75 -3.02 -2.15
N PRO A 251 15.25 -1.80 -2.44
CA PRO A 251 14.61 -1.51 -3.71
C PRO A 251 15.59 -1.63 -4.88
N ASP A 252 15.11 -2.15 -5.99
CA ASP A 252 15.95 -2.37 -7.18
C ASP A 252 16.57 -1.07 -7.70
N ASP A 253 15.85 0.07 -7.61
CA ASP A 253 16.32 1.39 -8.07
C ASP A 253 17.27 2.12 -7.09
N ALA A 254 17.47 1.59 -5.89
CA ALA A 254 18.27 2.27 -4.85
C ALA A 254 19.78 2.06 -5.01
N VAL A 255 20.20 1.15 -5.87
CA VAL A 255 21.61 0.74 -6.03
C VAL A 255 22.04 0.72 -7.49
N GLY A 256 23.34 0.84 -7.73
CA GLY A 256 23.88 0.79 -9.09
C GLY A 256 23.75 -0.60 -9.74
N PRO A 257 23.75 -0.70 -11.10
CA PRO A 257 23.37 -1.90 -11.85
C PRO A 257 24.23 -3.15 -11.53
N ALA A 258 25.48 -2.98 -11.15
CA ALA A 258 26.34 -4.10 -10.76
C ALA A 258 25.95 -4.70 -9.40
N ILE A 259 25.56 -3.85 -8.45
CA ILE A 259 25.12 -4.26 -7.12
C ILE A 259 23.70 -4.86 -7.20
N GLU A 260 22.85 -4.27 -8.01
CA GLU A 260 21.51 -4.77 -8.32
C GLU A 260 21.55 -6.20 -8.86
N ALA A 261 22.42 -6.47 -9.85
CA ALA A 261 22.60 -7.82 -10.40
C ALA A 261 23.07 -8.84 -9.34
N LEU A 262 23.93 -8.44 -8.41
CA LEU A 262 24.37 -9.29 -7.31
C LEU A 262 23.21 -9.56 -6.33
N ILE A 263 22.46 -8.52 -5.94
CA ILE A 263 21.31 -8.63 -5.05
C ILE A 263 20.26 -9.54 -5.67
N SER A 264 19.93 -9.35 -6.95
CA SER A 264 18.92 -10.15 -7.64
C SER A 264 19.25 -11.63 -7.68
N VAL A 265 20.52 -12.00 -7.90
CA VAL A 265 20.97 -13.40 -7.87
C VAL A 265 20.86 -13.99 -6.46
N VAL A 266 21.29 -13.24 -5.44
CA VAL A 266 21.24 -13.71 -4.04
C VAL A 266 19.79 -13.87 -3.56
N THR A 267 18.94 -12.89 -3.86
CA THR A 267 17.53 -12.90 -3.48
C THR A 267 16.70 -13.91 -4.25
N ALA A 268 17.03 -14.17 -5.52
CA ALA A 268 16.42 -15.24 -6.31
C ALA A 268 16.78 -16.63 -5.79
N ALA A 269 18.00 -16.80 -5.28
CA ALA A 269 18.43 -18.07 -4.69
C ALA A 269 17.80 -18.33 -3.30
N PHE A 270 17.27 -17.32 -2.63
CA PHE A 270 16.74 -17.43 -1.28
C PHE A 270 15.21 -17.22 -1.26
N PRO A 271 14.43 -18.00 -0.47
CA PRO A 271 12.97 -17.99 -0.56
C PRO A 271 12.29 -16.74 0.04
N PHE A 272 13.02 -15.74 0.56
CA PHE A 272 12.41 -14.59 1.24
C PHE A 272 11.62 -13.68 0.29
N ARG A 273 12.26 -13.21 -0.80
CA ARG A 273 11.60 -12.31 -1.76
C ARG A 273 10.39 -12.98 -2.42
N PRO A 274 10.48 -14.21 -2.99
CA PRO A 274 9.29 -14.85 -3.55
C PRO A 274 8.22 -15.20 -2.51
N ALA A 275 8.57 -15.43 -1.23
CA ALA A 275 7.58 -15.62 -0.18
C ALA A 275 6.87 -14.32 0.18
N LEU A 276 7.61 -13.21 0.24
CA LEU A 276 7.05 -11.87 0.44
C LEU A 276 6.09 -11.49 -0.70
N ASP A 277 6.53 -11.68 -1.95
CA ASP A 277 5.71 -11.37 -3.13
C ASP A 277 4.43 -12.23 -3.17
N ALA A 278 4.54 -13.53 -2.87
CA ALA A 278 3.39 -14.42 -2.80
C ALA A 278 2.40 -14.04 -1.69
N LEU A 279 2.90 -13.69 -0.49
CA LEU A 279 2.07 -13.23 0.62
C LEU A 279 1.41 -11.90 0.32
N THR A 280 2.14 -10.93 -0.23
CA THR A 280 1.62 -9.64 -0.62
C THR A 280 0.51 -9.79 -1.66
N ALA A 281 0.75 -10.58 -2.73
CA ALA A 281 -0.25 -10.89 -3.74
C ALA A 281 -1.46 -11.66 -3.17
N GLY A 282 -1.25 -12.46 -2.13
CA GLY A 282 -2.33 -13.16 -1.42
C GLY A 282 -3.20 -12.21 -0.57
N LEU A 283 -2.61 -11.19 0.02
CA LEU A 283 -3.29 -10.23 0.91
C LEU A 283 -3.96 -9.09 0.14
N ASP A 284 -3.42 -8.67 -1.01
CA ASP A 284 -3.93 -7.54 -1.79
C ASP A 284 -4.39 -7.96 -3.19
N LEU A 285 -5.43 -7.27 -3.72
CA LEU A 285 -5.96 -7.47 -5.08
C LEU A 285 -5.08 -6.81 -6.15
N THR A 286 -4.37 -5.75 -5.77
CA THR A 286 -3.58 -4.90 -6.67
C THR A 286 -2.16 -5.41 -6.90
N GLY A 287 -1.79 -6.52 -6.25
CA GLY A 287 -0.45 -7.08 -6.32
C GLY A 287 -0.16 -7.87 -7.61
N PRO A 288 1.12 -8.18 -7.86
CA PRO A 288 1.55 -8.98 -9.01
C PRO A 288 0.96 -10.40 -8.95
N SER A 289 1.05 -11.11 -10.09
CA SER A 289 0.54 -12.49 -10.19
C SER A 289 1.15 -13.41 -9.12
N MET A 290 0.33 -14.00 -8.27
CA MET A 290 0.74 -14.91 -7.19
C MET A 290 1.41 -16.19 -7.68
N TRP A 291 1.09 -16.64 -8.91
CA TRP A 291 1.51 -17.95 -9.42
C TRP A 291 3.01 -18.06 -9.68
N LEU A 292 3.64 -16.98 -10.16
CA LEU A 292 5.08 -16.98 -10.46
C LEU A 292 5.93 -17.09 -9.19
N PRO A 293 5.71 -16.31 -8.13
CA PRO A 293 6.38 -16.50 -6.85
C PRO A 293 6.14 -17.88 -6.23
N MET A 294 4.93 -18.43 -6.32
CA MET A 294 4.64 -19.78 -5.81
C MET A 294 5.39 -20.87 -6.55
N LEU A 295 5.47 -20.78 -7.89
CA LEU A 295 6.26 -21.70 -8.70
C LEU A 295 7.76 -21.64 -8.31
N HIS A 296 8.27 -20.44 -8.10
CA HIS A 296 9.63 -20.22 -7.63
C HIS A 296 9.89 -20.87 -6.27
N LEU A 297 8.96 -20.68 -5.30
CA LEU A 297 9.04 -21.32 -3.97
C LEU A 297 9.00 -22.85 -4.06
N ALA A 298 8.15 -23.41 -4.92
CA ALA A 298 8.11 -24.85 -5.17
C ALA A 298 9.42 -25.37 -5.73
N LEU A 299 10.03 -24.66 -6.69
CA LEU A 299 11.33 -24.98 -7.24
C LEU A 299 12.44 -24.94 -6.17
N LEU A 300 12.49 -23.89 -5.36
CA LEU A 300 13.44 -23.77 -4.25
C LEU A 300 13.26 -24.89 -3.22
N THR A 301 12.02 -25.28 -2.92
CA THR A 301 11.73 -26.42 -2.02
C THR A 301 12.36 -27.71 -2.55
N VAL A 302 12.24 -27.98 -3.84
CA VAL A 302 12.84 -29.16 -4.47
C VAL A 302 14.37 -29.07 -4.45
N ILE A 303 14.93 -27.91 -4.82
CA ILE A 303 16.39 -27.71 -4.85
C ILE A 303 16.99 -27.90 -3.44
N TYR A 304 16.46 -27.22 -2.44
CA TYR A 304 16.96 -27.33 -1.07
C TYR A 304 16.72 -28.71 -0.46
N GLY A 305 15.58 -29.35 -0.77
CA GLY A 305 15.32 -30.72 -0.39
C GLY A 305 16.33 -31.71 -1.00
N ALA A 306 16.69 -31.51 -2.26
CA ALA A 306 17.74 -32.31 -2.92
C ALA A 306 19.13 -32.07 -2.30
N LEU A 307 19.49 -30.82 -2.01
CA LEU A 307 20.72 -30.46 -1.33
C LEU A 307 20.81 -31.10 0.07
N ALA A 308 19.73 -31.01 0.86
CA ALA A 308 19.64 -31.66 2.16
C ALA A 308 19.86 -33.19 2.06
N ARG A 309 19.20 -33.82 1.06
CA ARG A 309 19.35 -35.27 0.81
C ARG A 309 20.79 -35.64 0.43
N LEU A 310 21.44 -34.81 -0.39
CA LEU A 310 22.84 -35.05 -0.78
C LEU A 310 23.80 -34.88 0.41
N ALA A 311 23.56 -33.85 1.26
CA ALA A 311 24.33 -33.66 2.47
C ALA A 311 24.19 -34.84 3.42
N LEU A 312 22.97 -35.38 3.60
CA LEU A 312 22.72 -36.55 4.43
C LEU A 312 23.33 -37.87 3.91
N LYS A 313 23.66 -37.95 2.62
CA LYS A 313 24.35 -39.14 2.07
C LYS A 313 25.81 -39.23 2.45
N ARG A 314 26.43 -38.11 2.83
CA ARG A 314 27.85 -38.04 3.22
C ARG A 314 28.12 -38.47 4.67
N PHE A 315 27.04 -38.69 5.41
CA PHE A 315 27.02 -39.20 6.77
C PHE A 315 26.34 -40.59 6.82
#